data_902c479fb364c981513bce756e924f41
#
_entry.id   902c479fb364c981513bce756e924f41
#
_cell.length_a   1.000
_cell.length_b   1.000
_cell.length_c   1.000
_cell.angle_alpha   90.00
_cell.angle_beta   90.00
_cell.angle_gamma   90.00
#
_symmetry.space_group_name_H-M   'P 1'
#
loop_
_entity.id
_entity.type
_entity.pdbx_description
1 polymer ?
#
loop_
_entity_poly.entity_id
_entity_poly.type
_entity_poly.pdbx_seq_one_letter_code
_entity_poly.pdbx_strand_id
1 'polypeptide(L)'
;TKTAITEAFKAPGELNIARVNAQQARRFLDRVVGFMVSPLLWEKIARGLSAGRVQSVALRLVVEREREIRAFVPEEFWEIHADTLTPSDVALRLEVTRQAGEAFKPVNKAQADAALAVLQKAAYKVAKRDDKPTRTKPSAPFITSTLQQAASTRLGFSVKKTMTLAQRLYEAGHITYMRTDSTNLSQDAVASARAFIVANYGERYVPENPIRYSSKDGAQEAHEAIRPSDANAKPGTLAGLEKDAERLYDLIWRQFLACQMTEAEYTSTSLAVAAADFELRTRGRILRFDGFTRVMSALSKDKEDVVLPDVAVGETLSLSALDPTQHFTKPVARFTEASLVRELEKRGIGRPSTYAAIISTIQDRGYVRLESRRLYAEKMGDIVTDRLTENFSALMDYAFTADLEAQLDQVAEGSEDWKRVLDRFYADFKAKLAAAQAEDGMRPNQPVATDIPCTDCARPMQIRTASTGVFLGCSGYALPPKERCKHTVNLTRGDEAVD
;
A
#
# COMPACT_ATOMS: atom_id res chain seq x y z
N THR A 1 5.15 -26.14 -14.56
CA THR A 1 5.78 -26.51 -15.83
C THR A 1 5.41 -27.94 -16.22
N LYS A 2 5.52 -28.30 -17.50
CA LYS A 2 5.26 -29.68 -17.98
C LYS A 2 6.15 -30.69 -17.24
N THR A 3 7.42 -30.35 -17.02
CA THR A 3 8.37 -31.17 -16.28
C THR A 3 7.91 -31.43 -14.84
N ALA A 4 7.54 -30.37 -14.11
CA ALA A 4 7.07 -30.49 -12.73
C ALA A 4 5.81 -31.37 -12.61
N ILE A 5 4.86 -31.23 -13.54
CA ILE A 5 3.66 -32.07 -13.59
C ILE A 5 4.04 -33.53 -13.85
N THR A 6 4.91 -33.76 -14.82
CA THR A 6 5.35 -35.13 -15.16
C THR A 6 6.07 -35.82 -13.98
N GLU A 7 6.92 -35.09 -13.26
CA GLU A 7 7.59 -35.60 -12.07
C GLU A 7 6.61 -35.86 -10.91
N ALA A 8 5.64 -34.98 -10.69
CA ALA A 8 4.62 -35.19 -9.67
C ALA A 8 3.78 -36.42 -9.89
N PHE A 9 3.46 -36.76 -11.16
CA PHE A 9 2.78 -38.02 -11.47
C PHE A 9 3.62 -39.29 -11.25
N LYS A 10 4.96 -39.18 -11.25
CA LYS A 10 5.84 -40.29 -10.94
C LYS A 10 5.91 -40.61 -9.44
N ALA A 11 5.65 -39.62 -8.60
CA ALA A 11 5.71 -39.72 -7.15
C ALA A 11 4.47 -39.08 -6.51
N PRO A 12 3.26 -39.69 -6.65
CA PRO A 12 2.06 -39.15 -6.05
C PRO A 12 2.17 -39.18 -4.52
N GLY A 13 1.87 -38.03 -3.89
CA GLY A 13 1.84 -37.93 -2.42
C GLY A 13 0.46 -38.27 -1.86
N GLU A 14 0.40 -38.39 -0.52
CA GLU A 14 -0.86 -38.56 0.21
C GLU A 14 -1.50 -37.18 0.50
N LEU A 15 -2.79 -37.18 0.88
CA LEU A 15 -3.48 -36.00 1.30
C LEU A 15 -2.87 -35.47 2.62
N ASN A 16 -2.45 -34.22 2.61
CA ASN A 16 -2.01 -33.55 3.83
C ASN A 16 -3.21 -33.09 4.65
N ILE A 17 -3.61 -33.92 5.63
CA ILE A 17 -4.78 -33.67 6.49
C ILE A 17 -4.61 -32.42 7.33
N ALA A 18 -3.40 -32.05 7.76
CA ALA A 18 -3.15 -30.82 8.50
C ALA A 18 -3.53 -29.57 7.68
N ARG A 19 -3.15 -29.53 6.40
CA ARG A 19 -3.55 -28.45 5.48
C ARG A 19 -5.07 -28.41 5.24
N VAL A 20 -5.72 -29.56 5.13
CA VAL A 20 -7.18 -29.65 5.01
C VAL A 20 -7.84 -29.09 6.26
N ASN A 21 -7.38 -29.48 7.45
CA ASN A 21 -7.89 -29.01 8.73
C ASN A 21 -7.69 -27.49 8.91
N ALA A 22 -6.54 -26.96 8.55
CA ALA A 22 -6.27 -25.52 8.59
C ALA A 22 -7.23 -24.73 7.68
N GLN A 23 -7.47 -25.21 6.47
CA GLN A 23 -8.40 -24.59 5.54
C GLN A 23 -9.85 -24.67 6.05
N GLN A 24 -10.27 -25.78 6.64
CA GLN A 24 -11.57 -25.92 7.27
C GLN A 24 -11.71 -24.98 8.48
N ALA A 25 -10.72 -24.93 9.37
CA ALA A 25 -10.73 -24.04 10.53
C ALA A 25 -10.87 -22.58 10.09
N ARG A 26 -10.10 -22.13 9.10
CA ARG A 26 -10.26 -20.77 8.53
C ARG A 26 -11.66 -20.52 8.04
N ARG A 27 -12.23 -21.46 7.30
CA ARG A 27 -13.59 -21.35 6.75
C ARG A 27 -14.65 -21.31 7.86
N PHE A 28 -14.50 -22.09 8.93
CA PHE A 28 -15.40 -22.06 10.08
C PHE A 28 -15.34 -20.72 10.80
N LEU A 29 -14.15 -20.22 11.11
CA LEU A 29 -13.97 -18.92 11.76
C LEU A 29 -14.62 -17.79 10.96
N ASP A 30 -14.35 -17.72 9.65
CA ASP A 30 -14.89 -16.66 8.80
C ASP A 30 -16.42 -16.76 8.69
N ARG A 31 -16.99 -17.97 8.65
CA ARG A 31 -18.44 -18.18 8.63
C ARG A 31 -19.12 -17.87 9.96
N VAL A 32 -18.53 -18.30 11.08
CA VAL A 32 -19.09 -18.04 12.41
C VAL A 32 -19.17 -16.53 12.64
N VAL A 33 -18.08 -15.80 12.42
CA VAL A 33 -18.09 -14.33 12.54
C VAL A 33 -19.09 -13.70 11.58
N GLY A 34 -19.03 -14.06 10.30
CA GLY A 34 -19.89 -13.48 9.26
C GLY A 34 -21.39 -13.70 9.53
N PHE A 35 -21.78 -14.94 9.83
CA PHE A 35 -23.20 -15.30 10.01
C PHE A 35 -23.78 -14.87 11.36
N MET A 36 -22.97 -14.69 12.40
CA MET A 36 -23.44 -14.31 13.71
C MET A 36 -23.41 -12.79 13.93
N VAL A 37 -22.39 -12.08 13.43
CA VAL A 37 -22.27 -10.63 13.63
C VAL A 37 -23.02 -9.83 12.57
N SER A 38 -23.06 -10.29 11.30
CA SER A 38 -23.73 -9.50 10.25
C SER A 38 -25.23 -9.29 10.51
N PRO A 39 -26.01 -10.30 10.97
CA PRO A 39 -27.42 -10.07 11.36
C PRO A 39 -27.59 -9.04 12.47
N LEU A 40 -26.68 -9.02 13.45
CA LEU A 40 -26.69 -8.02 14.51
C LEU A 40 -26.46 -6.60 13.96
N LEU A 41 -25.54 -6.43 13.02
CA LEU A 41 -25.36 -5.15 12.31
C LEU A 41 -26.62 -4.76 11.51
N TRP A 42 -27.36 -5.74 10.95
CA TRP A 42 -28.61 -5.45 10.22
C TRP A 42 -29.71 -4.95 11.15
N GLU A 43 -29.80 -5.53 12.31
CA GLU A 43 -30.76 -5.14 13.33
C GLU A 43 -30.46 -3.75 13.91
N LYS A 44 -29.19 -3.52 14.27
CA LYS A 44 -28.77 -2.33 15.00
C LYS A 44 -28.42 -1.13 14.10
N ILE A 45 -28.04 -1.34 12.84
CA ILE A 45 -27.58 -0.28 11.95
C ILE A 45 -28.39 -0.23 10.65
N ALA A 46 -28.14 -1.16 9.71
CA ALA A 46 -28.81 -1.23 8.43
C ALA A 46 -28.63 -2.60 7.77
N ARG A 47 -29.64 -3.05 6.99
CA ARG A 47 -29.55 -4.28 6.22
C ARG A 47 -28.43 -4.25 5.17
N GLY A 48 -27.85 -5.40 4.88
CA GLY A 48 -26.82 -5.56 3.83
C GLY A 48 -25.39 -5.33 4.32
N LEU A 49 -25.20 -4.87 5.55
CA LEU A 49 -23.88 -4.75 6.17
C LEU A 49 -23.30 -6.14 6.47
N SER A 50 -21.98 -6.23 6.53
CA SER A 50 -21.29 -7.47 6.89
C SER A 50 -20.10 -7.21 7.79
N ALA A 51 -19.88 -8.10 8.73
CA ALA A 51 -18.65 -8.21 9.49
C ALA A 51 -17.87 -9.45 9.05
N GLY A 52 -16.58 -9.40 9.21
CA GLY A 52 -15.71 -10.55 8.96
C GLY A 52 -14.37 -10.33 9.65
N ARG A 53 -13.78 -11.42 10.12
CA ARG A 53 -12.58 -11.41 10.94
C ARG A 53 -11.45 -10.54 10.39
N VAL A 54 -11.14 -10.66 9.11
CA VAL A 54 -10.04 -9.92 8.48
C VAL A 54 -10.53 -8.63 7.80
N GLN A 55 -11.71 -8.67 7.16
CA GLN A 55 -12.25 -7.48 6.48
C GLN A 55 -12.55 -6.31 7.42
N SER A 56 -13.04 -6.60 8.64
CA SER A 56 -13.36 -5.54 9.62
C SER A 56 -12.11 -4.85 10.14
N VAL A 57 -11.04 -5.60 10.33
CA VAL A 57 -9.72 -5.05 10.72
C VAL A 57 -9.10 -4.24 9.58
N ALA A 58 -9.25 -4.68 8.33
CA ALA A 58 -8.81 -3.90 7.17
C ALA A 58 -9.60 -2.59 7.01
N LEU A 59 -10.91 -2.62 7.28
CA LEU A 59 -11.75 -1.41 7.33
C LEU A 59 -11.26 -0.45 8.42
N ARG A 60 -11.00 -0.98 9.62
CA ARG A 60 -10.46 -0.18 10.74
C ARG A 60 -9.20 0.58 10.35
N LEU A 61 -8.26 -0.03 9.64
CA LEU A 61 -7.05 0.65 9.15
C LEU A 61 -7.37 1.88 8.29
N VAL A 62 -8.35 1.75 7.39
CA VAL A 62 -8.76 2.86 6.52
C VAL A 62 -9.47 3.95 7.31
N VAL A 63 -10.35 3.57 8.24
CA VAL A 63 -11.09 4.51 9.12
C VAL A 63 -10.13 5.27 10.05
N GLU A 64 -9.20 4.59 10.71
CA GLU A 64 -8.20 5.24 11.57
C GLU A 64 -7.33 6.23 10.77
N ARG A 65 -6.93 5.85 9.55
CA ARG A 65 -6.19 6.75 8.64
C ARG A 65 -7.01 7.98 8.27
N GLU A 66 -8.29 7.84 8.01
CA GLU A 66 -9.17 8.97 7.71
C GLU A 66 -9.33 9.91 8.92
N ARG A 67 -9.47 9.34 10.12
CA ARG A 67 -9.54 10.11 11.38
C ARG A 67 -8.23 10.86 11.67
N GLU A 68 -7.09 10.22 11.42
CA GLU A 68 -5.77 10.86 11.54
C GLU A 68 -5.64 12.05 10.57
N ILE A 69 -6.13 11.90 9.33
CA ILE A 69 -6.12 12.97 8.34
C ILE A 69 -7.03 14.13 8.75
N ARG A 70 -8.24 13.84 9.27
CA ARG A 70 -9.20 14.87 9.71
C ARG A 70 -8.70 15.64 10.95
N ALA A 71 -7.99 14.96 11.85
CA ALA A 71 -7.42 15.57 13.06
C ALA A 71 -6.13 16.35 12.78
N PHE A 72 -5.57 16.25 11.59
CA PHE A 72 -4.29 16.87 11.27
C PHE A 72 -4.43 18.38 11.09
N VAL A 73 -3.58 19.13 11.79
CA VAL A 73 -3.48 20.58 11.67
C VAL A 73 -2.23 20.91 10.84
N PRO A 74 -2.38 21.56 9.69
CA PRO A 74 -1.23 21.97 8.87
C PRO A 74 -0.38 23.02 9.58
N GLU A 75 0.94 22.84 9.56
CA GLU A 75 1.91 23.79 10.07
C GLU A 75 2.65 24.44 8.89
N GLU A 76 2.80 25.78 8.95
CA GLU A 76 3.53 26.54 7.95
C GLU A 76 5.04 26.30 8.10
N PHE A 77 5.72 26.19 6.96
CA PHE A 77 7.18 26.24 6.87
C PHE A 77 7.62 26.79 5.51
N TRP A 78 8.85 27.23 5.45
CA TRP A 78 9.44 27.77 4.24
C TRP A 78 10.67 26.97 3.82
N GLU A 79 10.84 26.81 2.53
CA GLU A 79 12.06 26.30 1.90
C GLU A 79 12.71 27.45 1.14
N ILE A 80 14.02 27.61 1.29
CA ILE A 80 14.78 28.65 0.59
C ILE A 80 15.80 27.96 -0.30
N HIS A 81 15.69 28.25 -1.58
CA HIS A 81 16.67 27.79 -2.55
C HIS A 81 17.48 28.97 -3.07
N ALA A 82 18.77 28.72 -3.31
CA ALA A 82 19.66 29.64 -3.99
C ALA A 82 20.02 29.06 -5.36
N ASP A 83 19.68 29.77 -6.41
CA ASP A 83 20.15 29.51 -7.75
C ASP A 83 21.49 30.24 -7.92
N THR A 84 22.53 29.47 -8.18
CA THR A 84 23.91 29.96 -8.28
C THR A 84 24.50 29.54 -9.62
N LEU A 85 25.56 30.23 -10.03
CA LEU A 85 26.39 29.90 -11.18
C LEU A 85 27.81 29.53 -10.70
N THR A 86 28.35 28.49 -11.30
CA THR A 86 29.78 28.18 -11.16
C THR A 86 30.64 29.19 -11.92
N PRO A 87 31.97 29.26 -11.68
CA PRO A 87 32.86 30.11 -12.50
C PRO A 87 32.83 29.82 -14.01
N SER A 88 32.34 28.63 -14.38
CA SER A 88 32.13 28.23 -15.79
C SER A 88 30.67 28.45 -16.26
N ASP A 89 29.92 29.30 -15.60
CA ASP A 89 28.52 29.67 -15.90
C ASP A 89 27.53 28.51 -15.94
N VAL A 90 27.80 27.40 -15.20
CA VAL A 90 26.87 26.29 -15.08
C VAL A 90 25.95 26.53 -13.87
N ALA A 91 24.64 26.40 -14.09
CA ALA A 91 23.64 26.59 -13.05
C ALA A 91 23.70 25.50 -11.98
N LEU A 92 23.59 25.90 -10.71
CA LEU A 92 23.56 25.02 -9.56
C LEU A 92 22.53 25.52 -8.55
N ARG A 93 21.49 24.72 -8.33
CA ARG A 93 20.45 25.01 -7.35
C ARG A 93 20.80 24.35 -6.02
N LEU A 94 20.75 25.15 -4.96
CA LEU A 94 21.15 24.78 -3.60
C LEU A 94 19.97 25.01 -2.64
N GLU A 95 19.72 24.10 -1.71
CA GLU A 95 18.73 24.26 -0.65
C GLU A 95 19.40 24.70 0.65
N VAL A 96 18.85 25.69 1.33
CA VAL A 96 19.29 26.12 2.67
C VAL A 96 18.84 25.09 3.68
N THR A 97 19.79 24.42 4.35
CA THR A 97 19.49 23.30 5.24
C THR A 97 19.86 23.54 6.69
N ARG A 98 20.85 24.43 6.94
CA ARG A 98 21.33 24.74 8.30
C ARG A 98 21.64 26.22 8.46
N GLN A 99 21.55 26.70 9.71
CA GLN A 99 22.05 28.00 10.15
C GLN A 99 22.88 27.79 11.43
N ALA A 100 24.05 28.37 11.51
CA ALA A 100 24.97 28.22 12.64
C ALA A 100 25.21 26.77 13.10
N GLY A 101 25.20 25.82 12.15
CA GLY A 101 25.40 24.40 12.41
C GLY A 101 24.13 23.61 12.75
N GLU A 102 23.03 24.26 13.12
CA GLU A 102 21.76 23.64 13.44
C GLU A 102 20.83 23.54 12.22
N ALA A 103 19.89 22.59 12.22
CA ALA A 103 18.90 22.46 11.16
C ALA A 103 18.05 23.74 11.09
N PHE A 104 17.93 24.30 9.90
CA PHE A 104 17.19 25.55 9.66
C PHE A 104 15.97 25.28 8.77
N LYS A 105 14.81 25.57 9.31
CA LYS A 105 13.54 25.49 8.61
C LYS A 105 12.63 26.63 9.10
N PRO A 106 12.53 27.74 8.37
CA PRO A 106 11.71 28.87 8.79
C PRO A 106 10.24 28.45 8.94
N VAL A 107 9.60 28.84 10.02
CA VAL A 107 8.20 28.50 10.33
C VAL A 107 7.24 29.65 10.04
N ASN A 108 7.73 30.78 9.53
CA ASN A 108 6.94 31.93 9.10
C ASN A 108 7.73 32.80 8.14
N LYS A 109 7.01 33.71 7.48
CA LYS A 109 7.59 34.64 6.51
C LYS A 109 8.69 35.54 7.10
N ALA A 110 8.54 36.00 8.34
CA ALA A 110 9.53 36.91 8.95
C ALA A 110 10.90 36.23 9.11
N GLN A 111 10.94 34.96 9.50
CA GLN A 111 12.18 34.17 9.57
C GLN A 111 12.79 33.93 8.19
N ALA A 112 11.95 33.66 7.20
CA ALA A 112 12.40 33.50 5.81
C ALA A 112 13.00 34.82 5.27
N ASP A 113 12.32 35.95 5.46
CA ASP A 113 12.79 37.27 5.02
C ASP A 113 14.12 37.67 5.72
N ALA A 114 14.27 37.36 7.00
CA ALA A 114 15.52 37.59 7.73
C ALA A 114 16.69 36.80 7.14
N ALA A 115 16.46 35.52 6.82
CA ALA A 115 17.47 34.68 6.18
C ALA A 115 17.83 35.19 4.76
N LEU A 116 16.82 35.59 3.98
CA LEU A 116 17.05 36.15 2.64
C LEU A 116 17.91 37.42 2.65
N ALA A 117 17.67 38.31 3.64
CA ALA A 117 18.46 39.55 3.78
C ALA A 117 19.96 39.30 4.01
N VAL A 118 20.28 38.20 4.72
CA VAL A 118 21.68 37.76 4.93
C VAL A 118 22.23 37.05 3.67
N LEU A 119 21.49 36.10 3.13
CA LEU A 119 21.89 35.29 1.97
C LEU A 119 22.11 36.15 0.71
N GLN A 120 21.32 37.21 0.51
CA GLN A 120 21.45 38.11 -0.62
C GLN A 120 22.83 38.82 -0.69
N LYS A 121 23.47 38.99 0.46
CA LYS A 121 24.76 39.70 0.59
C LYS A 121 25.93 38.74 0.84
N ALA A 122 25.66 37.47 1.06
CA ALA A 122 26.65 36.48 1.40
C ALA A 122 27.53 36.09 0.19
N ALA A 123 28.77 35.71 0.46
CA ALA A 123 29.63 35.03 -0.49
C ALA A 123 29.36 33.52 -0.41
N TYR A 124 29.09 32.90 -1.53
CA TYR A 124 28.79 31.46 -1.61
C TYR A 124 30.09 30.70 -1.90
N LYS A 125 30.56 29.90 -0.97
CA LYS A 125 31.80 29.14 -1.10
C LYS A 125 31.57 27.66 -0.89
N VAL A 126 32.05 26.84 -1.81
CA VAL A 126 32.00 25.37 -1.67
C VAL A 126 32.83 24.94 -0.47
N ALA A 127 32.14 24.51 0.59
CA ALA A 127 32.76 24.09 1.85
C ALA A 127 33.14 22.60 1.83
N LYS A 128 32.33 21.77 1.16
CA LYS A 128 32.55 20.33 1.10
C LYS A 128 32.01 19.75 -0.20
N ARG A 129 32.77 18.82 -0.78
CA ARG A 129 32.34 17.92 -1.85
C ARG A 129 32.62 16.47 -1.42
N ASP A 130 31.62 15.59 -1.58
CA ASP A 130 31.73 14.19 -1.20
C ASP A 130 31.20 13.33 -2.36
N ASP A 131 32.12 12.65 -3.04
CA ASP A 131 31.83 11.75 -4.16
C ASP A 131 31.96 10.31 -3.65
N LYS A 132 30.86 9.55 -3.69
CA LYS A 132 30.80 8.17 -3.20
C LYS A 132 30.26 7.21 -4.24
N PRO A 133 30.90 6.06 -4.43
CA PRO A 133 30.28 4.98 -5.17
C PRO A 133 29.06 4.48 -4.39
N THR A 134 27.92 4.39 -5.06
CA THR A 134 26.68 3.85 -4.50
C THR A 134 26.13 2.77 -5.43
N ARG A 135 25.41 1.81 -4.86
CA ARG A 135 24.82 0.70 -5.61
C ARG A 135 23.36 0.56 -5.27
N THR A 136 22.57 0.20 -6.26
CA THR A 136 21.17 -0.15 -6.09
C THR A 136 20.97 -1.61 -6.44
N LYS A 137 20.41 -2.37 -5.50
CA LYS A 137 20.15 -3.81 -5.66
C LYS A 137 18.82 -4.06 -6.36
N PRO A 138 18.72 -5.14 -7.14
CA PRO A 138 17.44 -5.58 -7.67
C PRO A 138 16.51 -6.05 -6.55
N SER A 139 15.22 -5.85 -6.73
CA SER A 139 14.20 -6.37 -5.83
C SER A 139 14.00 -7.87 -6.03
N ALA A 140 13.48 -8.56 -5.00
CA ALA A 140 13.14 -9.97 -5.07
C ALA A 140 12.12 -10.26 -6.19
N PRO A 141 12.03 -11.52 -6.65
CA PRO A 141 10.96 -11.93 -7.54
C PRO A 141 9.60 -11.74 -6.87
N PHE A 142 8.55 -11.63 -7.66
CA PHE A 142 7.24 -11.31 -7.12
C PHE A 142 6.65 -12.41 -6.25
N ILE A 143 6.08 -11.99 -5.13
CA ILE A 143 5.04 -12.70 -4.39
C ILE A 143 3.70 -12.01 -4.66
N THR A 144 2.58 -12.59 -4.21
CA THR A 144 1.25 -12.03 -4.48
C THR A 144 1.14 -10.56 -4.10
N SER A 145 1.56 -10.18 -2.90
CA SER A 145 1.45 -8.81 -2.40
C SER A 145 2.32 -7.83 -3.18
N THR A 146 3.55 -8.20 -3.51
CA THR A 146 4.47 -7.32 -4.26
C THR A 146 4.06 -7.19 -5.73
N LEU A 147 3.49 -8.24 -6.34
CA LEU A 147 2.90 -8.16 -7.67
C LEU A 147 1.71 -7.18 -7.70
N GLN A 148 0.80 -7.29 -6.73
CA GLN A 148 -0.34 -6.39 -6.60
C GLN A 148 0.11 -4.92 -6.44
N GLN A 149 1.12 -4.68 -5.62
CA GLN A 149 1.71 -3.35 -5.42
C GLN A 149 2.36 -2.80 -6.69
N ALA A 150 3.16 -3.61 -7.37
CA ALA A 150 3.85 -3.20 -8.59
C ALA A 150 2.87 -2.97 -9.75
N ALA A 151 1.87 -3.83 -9.93
CA ALA A 151 0.84 -3.67 -10.95
C ALA A 151 0.00 -2.41 -10.70
N SER A 152 -0.37 -2.12 -9.45
CA SER A 152 -1.08 -0.90 -9.10
C SER A 152 -0.26 0.36 -9.38
N THR A 153 1.02 0.36 -9.00
CA THR A 153 1.89 1.54 -9.12
C THR A 153 2.31 1.80 -10.56
N ARG A 154 2.72 0.75 -11.28
CA ARG A 154 3.32 0.86 -12.62
C ARG A 154 2.30 0.78 -13.75
N LEU A 155 1.27 -0.08 -13.61
CA LEU A 155 0.27 -0.32 -14.64
C LEU A 155 -1.07 0.37 -14.36
N GLY A 156 -1.30 0.82 -13.13
CA GLY A 156 -2.58 1.42 -12.70
C GLY A 156 -3.69 0.38 -12.50
N PHE A 157 -3.36 -0.90 -12.32
CA PHE A 157 -4.35 -1.95 -12.15
C PHE A 157 -4.85 -2.02 -10.70
N SER A 158 -6.14 -2.29 -10.52
CA SER A 158 -6.67 -2.64 -9.20
C SER A 158 -6.14 -4.01 -8.75
N VAL A 159 -6.14 -4.25 -7.45
CA VAL A 159 -5.72 -5.54 -6.87
C VAL A 159 -6.55 -6.68 -7.44
N LYS A 160 -7.87 -6.51 -7.56
CA LYS A 160 -8.80 -7.50 -8.17
C LYS A 160 -8.43 -7.79 -9.62
N LYS A 161 -8.25 -6.75 -10.45
CA LYS A 161 -7.85 -6.89 -11.85
C LYS A 161 -6.53 -7.64 -11.98
N THR A 162 -5.53 -7.27 -11.17
CA THR A 162 -4.21 -7.93 -11.16
C THR A 162 -4.36 -9.43 -10.92
N MET A 163 -5.15 -9.83 -9.92
CA MET A 163 -5.33 -11.26 -9.61
C MET A 163 -6.12 -12.01 -10.69
N THR A 164 -7.11 -11.38 -11.30
CA THR A 164 -7.85 -11.98 -12.42
C THR A 164 -6.93 -12.23 -13.62
N LEU A 165 -6.10 -11.26 -13.98
CA LEU A 165 -5.15 -11.41 -15.08
C LEU A 165 -4.04 -12.42 -14.76
N ALA A 166 -3.50 -12.40 -13.53
CA ALA A 166 -2.49 -13.36 -13.10
C ALA A 166 -3.04 -14.80 -13.12
N GLN A 167 -4.30 -15.01 -12.72
CA GLN A 167 -4.94 -16.32 -12.80
C GLN A 167 -5.04 -16.81 -14.26
N ARG A 168 -5.47 -15.94 -15.19
CA ARG A 168 -5.52 -16.30 -16.62
C ARG A 168 -4.13 -16.65 -17.17
N LEU A 169 -3.10 -15.89 -16.83
CA LEU A 169 -1.72 -16.19 -17.23
C LEU A 169 -1.23 -17.52 -16.68
N TYR A 170 -1.59 -17.84 -15.43
CA TYR A 170 -1.27 -19.13 -14.81
C TYR A 170 -2.02 -20.29 -15.50
N GLU A 171 -3.33 -20.17 -15.69
CA GLU A 171 -4.15 -21.20 -16.35
C GLU A 171 -3.71 -21.45 -17.80
N ALA A 172 -3.22 -20.42 -18.49
CA ALA A 172 -2.61 -20.54 -19.80
C ALA A 172 -1.18 -21.11 -19.79
N GLY A 173 -0.60 -21.35 -18.61
CA GLY A 173 0.75 -21.92 -18.47
C GLY A 173 1.89 -20.93 -18.65
N HIS A 174 1.62 -19.63 -18.70
CA HIS A 174 2.65 -18.60 -18.94
C HIS A 174 3.43 -18.21 -17.68
N ILE A 175 2.84 -18.33 -16.50
CA ILE A 175 3.50 -18.02 -15.22
C ILE A 175 3.32 -19.14 -14.20
N THR A 176 4.12 -19.13 -13.13
CA THR A 176 3.94 -19.97 -11.95
C THR A 176 2.70 -19.52 -11.16
N TYR A 177 2.32 -20.29 -10.14
CA TYR A 177 1.13 -20.02 -9.34
C TYR A 177 1.17 -18.64 -8.69
N MET A 178 0.12 -17.85 -8.88
CA MET A 178 0.07 -16.43 -8.51
C MET A 178 -0.27 -16.16 -7.04
N ARG A 179 -0.67 -17.19 -6.27
CA ARG A 179 -0.95 -17.04 -4.83
C ARG A 179 0.17 -17.67 -4.02
N THR A 180 1.21 -16.91 -3.79
CA THR A 180 2.42 -17.34 -3.08
C THR A 180 2.99 -16.19 -2.23
N ASP A 181 3.58 -16.52 -1.12
CA ASP A 181 4.37 -15.65 -0.26
C ASP A 181 5.87 -16.00 -0.30
N SER A 182 6.24 -16.99 -1.13
CA SER A 182 7.62 -17.42 -1.31
C SER A 182 8.34 -16.62 -2.39
N THR A 183 9.56 -16.19 -2.10
CA THR A 183 10.50 -15.58 -3.06
C THR A 183 11.47 -16.61 -3.65
N ASN A 184 11.30 -17.90 -3.34
CA ASN A 184 12.17 -18.95 -3.83
C ASN A 184 12.03 -19.15 -5.34
N LEU A 185 13.14 -19.46 -5.99
CA LEU A 185 13.20 -19.83 -7.41
C LEU A 185 13.85 -21.22 -7.52
N SER A 186 13.31 -22.07 -8.37
CA SER A 186 13.95 -23.36 -8.68
C SER A 186 15.31 -23.16 -9.33
N GLN A 187 16.20 -24.13 -9.16
CA GLN A 187 17.53 -24.08 -9.78
C GLN A 187 17.47 -23.95 -11.30
N ASP A 188 16.54 -24.65 -11.94
CA ASP A 188 16.33 -24.57 -13.39
C ASP A 188 15.88 -23.18 -13.83
N ALA A 189 14.98 -22.54 -13.05
CA ALA A 189 14.52 -21.17 -13.33
C ALA A 189 15.67 -20.18 -13.22
N VAL A 190 16.50 -20.28 -12.18
CA VAL A 190 17.67 -19.44 -12.00
C VAL A 190 18.68 -19.65 -13.14
N ALA A 191 18.97 -20.90 -13.50
CA ALA A 191 19.90 -21.23 -14.60
C ALA A 191 19.37 -20.65 -15.93
N SER A 192 18.09 -20.82 -16.23
CA SER A 192 17.44 -20.31 -17.43
C SER A 192 17.49 -18.77 -17.51
N ALA A 193 17.16 -18.08 -16.40
CA ALA A 193 17.24 -16.62 -16.33
C ALA A 193 18.66 -16.12 -16.58
N ARG A 194 19.65 -16.72 -15.91
CA ARG A 194 21.06 -16.34 -16.04
C ARG A 194 21.60 -16.57 -17.46
N ALA A 195 21.27 -17.72 -18.07
CA ALA A 195 21.63 -18.01 -19.47
C ALA A 195 21.01 -16.98 -20.43
N PHE A 196 19.73 -16.65 -20.24
CA PHE A 196 19.05 -15.60 -21.02
C PHE A 196 19.72 -14.24 -20.88
N ILE A 197 20.08 -13.83 -19.64
CA ILE A 197 20.75 -12.56 -19.38
C ILE A 197 22.11 -12.50 -20.08
N VAL A 198 22.93 -13.54 -19.97
CA VAL A 198 24.24 -13.59 -20.65
C VAL A 198 24.06 -13.45 -22.17
N ALA A 199 23.14 -14.23 -22.74
CA ALA A 199 22.91 -14.23 -24.19
C ALA A 199 22.38 -12.89 -24.75
N ASN A 200 21.61 -12.12 -23.98
CA ASN A 200 20.95 -10.90 -24.48
C ASN A 200 21.58 -9.60 -23.97
N TYR A 201 22.29 -9.63 -22.83
CA TYR A 201 22.87 -8.43 -22.20
C TYR A 201 24.38 -8.55 -21.97
N GLY A 202 24.95 -9.77 -21.93
CA GLY A 202 26.36 -10.04 -21.71
C GLY A 202 26.69 -10.45 -20.27
N GLU A 203 27.90 -10.99 -20.10
CA GLU A 203 28.37 -11.57 -18.83
C GLU A 203 28.41 -10.58 -17.66
N ARG A 204 28.72 -9.32 -17.92
CA ARG A 204 28.77 -8.27 -16.89
C ARG A 204 27.44 -8.08 -16.16
N TYR A 205 26.31 -8.43 -16.80
CA TYR A 205 24.98 -8.28 -16.23
C TYR A 205 24.58 -9.43 -15.31
N VAL A 206 25.39 -10.46 -15.17
CA VAL A 206 25.14 -11.61 -14.30
C VAL A 206 26.21 -11.64 -13.20
N PRO A 207 25.83 -11.59 -11.91
CA PRO A 207 26.81 -11.74 -10.83
C PRO A 207 27.39 -13.15 -10.83
N GLU A 208 28.60 -13.34 -10.30
CA GLU A 208 29.29 -14.62 -10.24
C GLU A 208 28.40 -15.71 -9.62
N ASN A 209 27.80 -15.41 -8.47
CA ASN A 209 26.91 -16.30 -7.78
C ASN A 209 25.45 -15.94 -8.01
N PRO A 210 24.52 -16.94 -8.08
CA PRO A 210 23.10 -16.69 -8.13
C PRO A 210 22.60 -15.89 -6.92
N ILE A 211 21.75 -14.89 -7.16
CA ILE A 211 21.15 -14.10 -6.09
C ILE A 211 20.05 -14.92 -5.44
N ARG A 212 20.15 -15.13 -4.12
CA ARG A 212 19.13 -15.79 -3.33
C ARG A 212 18.39 -14.75 -2.48
N TYR A 213 17.09 -14.91 -2.40
CA TYR A 213 16.23 -14.07 -1.58
C TYR A 213 15.65 -14.93 -0.45
N SER A 214 15.72 -14.43 0.78
CA SER A 214 15.09 -15.09 1.92
C SER A 214 13.58 -14.93 1.84
N SER A 215 12.84 -16.02 1.93
CA SER A 215 11.42 -15.99 2.22
C SER A 215 11.20 -15.61 3.69
N LYS A 216 10.02 -15.07 4.03
CA LYS A 216 9.66 -14.84 5.43
C LYS A 216 9.63 -16.16 6.19
N ASP A 217 9.93 -16.11 7.50
CA ASP A 217 9.74 -17.27 8.38
C ASP A 217 8.26 -17.72 8.27
N GLY A 218 8.06 -19.03 8.06
CA GLY A 218 6.74 -19.62 7.83
C GLY A 218 6.25 -19.63 6.38
N ALA A 219 7.00 -19.08 5.40
CA ALA A 219 6.70 -19.30 3.99
C ALA A 219 6.88 -20.78 3.64
N GLN A 220 5.91 -21.38 2.97
CA GLN A 220 5.99 -22.80 2.61
C GLN A 220 7.13 -23.02 1.62
N GLU A 221 8.16 -23.77 2.03
CA GLU A 221 9.36 -24.05 1.21
C GLU A 221 9.04 -24.65 -0.17
N ALA A 222 7.90 -25.34 -0.30
CA ALA A 222 7.44 -25.93 -1.55
C ALA A 222 6.89 -24.92 -2.56
N HIS A 223 6.70 -23.65 -2.17
CA HIS A 223 6.16 -22.61 -3.05
C HIS A 223 7.29 -21.88 -3.78
N GLU A 224 7.08 -21.62 -5.06
CA GLU A 224 7.92 -20.78 -5.89
C GLU A 224 7.37 -19.35 -5.97
N ALA A 225 8.24 -18.39 -6.27
CA ALA A 225 7.85 -17.02 -6.60
C ALA A 225 7.04 -16.96 -7.90
N ILE A 226 6.36 -15.86 -8.13
CA ILE A 226 5.65 -15.59 -9.37
C ILE A 226 6.67 -15.21 -10.44
N ARG A 227 6.80 -16.05 -11.47
CA ARG A 227 7.74 -15.90 -12.57
C ARG A 227 7.17 -16.44 -13.88
N PRO A 228 7.71 -16.08 -15.04
CA PRO A 228 7.38 -16.73 -16.29
C PRO A 228 7.77 -18.22 -16.22
N SER A 229 7.00 -19.06 -16.90
CA SER A 229 7.30 -20.50 -17.02
C SER A 229 8.55 -20.74 -17.87
N ASP A 230 8.82 -19.87 -18.83
CA ASP A 230 10.00 -19.89 -19.70
C ASP A 230 10.59 -18.47 -19.82
N ALA A 231 11.87 -18.32 -19.47
CA ALA A 231 12.60 -17.05 -19.61
C ALA A 231 12.70 -16.55 -21.06
N ASN A 232 12.67 -17.48 -22.04
CA ASN A 232 12.77 -17.16 -23.47
C ASN A 232 11.44 -16.70 -24.08
N ALA A 233 10.32 -16.92 -23.42
CA ALA A 233 9.02 -16.41 -23.84
C ALA A 233 8.95 -14.89 -23.57
N LYS A 234 9.51 -14.11 -24.49
CA LYS A 234 9.58 -12.64 -24.37
C LYS A 234 8.18 -12.01 -24.40
N PRO A 235 7.97 -10.90 -23.67
CA PRO A 235 6.77 -10.08 -23.87
C PRO A 235 6.57 -9.71 -25.33
N GLY A 236 5.33 -9.69 -25.81
CA GLY A 236 4.98 -9.47 -27.21
C GLY A 236 5.04 -10.71 -28.12
N THR A 237 5.54 -11.85 -27.63
CA THR A 237 5.61 -13.09 -28.43
C THR A 237 4.52 -14.10 -28.07
N LEU A 238 3.75 -13.85 -27.01
CA LEU A 238 2.68 -14.74 -26.54
C LEU A 238 1.39 -14.51 -27.35
N ALA A 239 0.98 -15.51 -28.11
CA ALA A 239 -0.25 -15.41 -28.92
C ALA A 239 -1.52 -15.43 -28.05
N GLY A 240 -2.53 -14.64 -28.45
CA GLY A 240 -3.87 -14.70 -27.85
C GLY A 240 -4.03 -13.99 -26.50
N LEU A 241 -3.01 -13.28 -25.99
CA LEU A 241 -3.15 -12.50 -24.79
C LEU A 241 -3.86 -11.17 -25.04
N GLU A 242 -4.79 -10.81 -24.15
CA GLU A 242 -5.32 -9.44 -24.12
C GLU A 242 -4.24 -8.45 -23.68
N LYS A 243 -4.31 -7.21 -24.15
CA LYS A 243 -3.31 -6.16 -23.90
C LYS A 243 -2.91 -5.98 -22.43
N ASP A 244 -3.85 -6.05 -21.51
CA ASP A 244 -3.55 -5.86 -20.09
C ASP A 244 -2.90 -7.10 -19.46
N ALA A 245 -3.24 -8.31 -19.94
CA ALA A 245 -2.54 -9.53 -19.54
C ALA A 245 -1.09 -9.52 -20.02
N GLU A 246 -0.84 -9.04 -21.24
CA GLU A 246 0.50 -8.88 -21.79
C GLU A 246 1.33 -7.88 -20.99
N ARG A 247 0.76 -6.75 -20.59
CA ARG A 247 1.43 -5.75 -19.72
C ARG A 247 1.76 -6.32 -18.34
N LEU A 248 0.88 -7.14 -17.77
CA LEU A 248 1.15 -7.81 -16.50
C LEU A 248 2.25 -8.86 -16.65
N TYR A 249 2.23 -9.62 -17.75
CA TYR A 249 3.28 -10.59 -18.07
C TYR A 249 4.63 -9.91 -18.25
N ASP A 250 4.70 -8.79 -18.97
CA ASP A 250 5.93 -7.99 -19.15
C ASP A 250 6.51 -7.55 -17.80
N LEU A 251 5.66 -7.09 -16.88
CA LEU A 251 6.07 -6.71 -15.52
C LEU A 251 6.67 -7.91 -14.76
N ILE A 252 6.04 -9.08 -14.82
CA ILE A 252 6.49 -10.31 -14.15
C ILE A 252 7.82 -10.79 -14.77
N TRP A 253 7.90 -10.82 -16.08
CA TRP A 253 9.07 -11.27 -16.83
C TRP A 253 10.30 -10.40 -16.54
N ARG A 254 10.15 -9.08 -16.58
CA ARG A 254 11.24 -8.14 -16.29
C ARG A 254 11.72 -8.26 -14.84
N GLN A 255 10.82 -8.36 -13.88
CA GLN A 255 11.20 -8.53 -12.48
C GLN A 255 11.94 -9.85 -12.25
N PHE A 256 11.52 -10.91 -12.91
CA PHE A 256 12.19 -12.22 -12.85
C PHE A 256 13.62 -12.17 -13.39
N LEU A 257 13.88 -11.49 -14.51
CA LEU A 257 15.23 -11.32 -15.00
C LEU A 257 16.02 -10.38 -14.07
N ALA A 258 15.45 -9.22 -13.74
CA ALA A 258 16.10 -8.22 -12.90
C ALA A 258 16.60 -8.80 -11.58
N CYS A 259 15.84 -9.71 -10.95
CA CYS A 259 16.22 -10.30 -9.66
C CYS A 259 17.49 -11.19 -9.75
N GLN A 260 17.96 -11.57 -10.94
CA GLN A 260 19.18 -12.33 -11.15
C GLN A 260 20.29 -11.50 -11.84
N MET A 261 20.08 -10.18 -12.02
CA MET A 261 21.05 -9.28 -12.65
C MET A 261 21.94 -8.56 -11.62
N THR A 262 23.09 -8.10 -12.10
CA THR A 262 24.04 -7.28 -11.34
C THR A 262 23.40 -5.97 -10.89
N GLU A 263 23.86 -5.44 -9.76
CA GLU A 263 23.45 -4.16 -9.19
C GLU A 263 23.72 -3.01 -10.18
N ALA A 264 22.90 -1.95 -10.12
CA ALA A 264 23.21 -0.69 -10.79
C ALA A 264 24.22 0.13 -9.96
N GLU A 265 25.22 0.68 -10.62
CA GLU A 265 26.31 1.43 -9.98
C GLU A 265 26.24 2.91 -10.33
N TYR A 266 26.38 3.75 -9.32
CA TYR A 266 26.36 5.20 -9.45
C TYR A 266 27.54 5.83 -8.73
N THR A 267 27.94 7.02 -9.16
CA THR A 267 28.69 7.96 -8.34
C THR A 267 27.69 8.98 -7.80
N SER A 268 27.48 9.01 -6.48
CA SER A 268 26.63 10.00 -5.81
C SER A 268 27.51 11.14 -5.32
N THR A 269 27.21 12.37 -5.75
CA THR A 269 27.90 13.59 -5.35
C THR A 269 27.02 14.38 -4.40
N SER A 270 27.53 14.81 -3.26
CA SER A 270 26.89 15.78 -2.39
C SER A 270 27.79 16.99 -2.21
N LEU A 271 27.20 18.17 -2.38
CA LEU A 271 27.86 19.45 -2.17
C LEU A 271 27.28 20.14 -0.93
N ALA A 272 28.17 20.74 -0.10
CA ALA A 272 27.81 21.70 0.92
C ALA A 272 28.49 23.03 0.59
N VAL A 273 27.69 24.09 0.59
CA VAL A 273 28.12 25.46 0.28
C VAL A 273 27.86 26.33 1.50
N ALA A 274 28.85 27.05 1.96
CA ALA A 274 28.72 28.02 3.03
C ALA A 274 28.36 29.40 2.46
N ALA A 275 27.39 30.08 3.09
CA ALA A 275 26.99 31.45 2.80
C ALA A 275 26.66 32.16 4.11
N ALA A 276 27.57 33.02 4.58
CA ALA A 276 27.56 33.60 5.93
C ALA A 276 27.52 32.48 7.00
N ASP A 277 26.53 32.47 7.88
CA ASP A 277 26.27 31.42 8.89
C ASP A 277 25.36 30.28 8.40
N PHE A 278 24.98 30.33 7.10
CA PHE A 278 24.14 29.28 6.50
C PHE A 278 24.96 28.22 5.77
N GLU A 279 24.43 26.98 5.80
CA GLU A 279 24.88 25.89 4.97
C GLU A 279 23.78 25.49 3.98
N LEU A 280 24.12 25.52 2.69
CA LEU A 280 23.27 25.09 1.61
C LEU A 280 23.76 23.77 1.05
N ARG A 281 22.84 22.92 0.61
CA ARG A 281 23.19 21.60 0.09
C ARG A 281 22.51 21.30 -1.24
N THR A 282 23.17 20.47 -2.03
CA THR A 282 22.56 19.80 -3.18
C THR A 282 23.17 18.42 -3.35
N ARG A 283 22.43 17.55 -4.04
CA ARG A 283 22.86 16.18 -4.34
C ARG A 283 22.56 15.84 -5.79
N GLY A 284 23.45 15.09 -6.37
CA GLY A 284 23.27 14.50 -7.69
C GLY A 284 23.86 13.11 -7.75
N ARG A 285 23.62 12.41 -8.85
CA ARG A 285 24.25 11.13 -9.12
C ARG A 285 24.49 10.92 -10.62
N ILE A 286 25.52 10.18 -10.93
CA ILE A 286 25.86 9.80 -12.29
C ILE A 286 25.81 8.28 -12.39
N LEU A 287 25.05 7.76 -13.34
CA LEU A 287 25.01 6.33 -13.64
C LEU A 287 26.35 5.88 -14.23
N ARG A 288 26.96 4.87 -13.62
CA ARG A 288 28.22 4.26 -14.09
C ARG A 288 27.99 2.93 -14.79
N PHE A 289 27.06 2.15 -14.26
CA PHE A 289 26.64 0.89 -14.85
C PHE A 289 25.15 0.67 -14.53
N ASP A 290 24.37 0.41 -15.57
CA ASP A 290 22.90 0.32 -15.43
C ASP A 290 22.41 -0.99 -14.77
N GLY A 291 23.18 -2.09 -14.84
CA GLY A 291 22.85 -3.35 -14.19
C GLY A 291 21.41 -3.77 -14.48
N PHE A 292 20.70 -4.19 -13.44
CA PHE A 292 19.29 -4.65 -13.56
C PHE A 292 18.33 -3.57 -14.07
N THR A 293 18.67 -2.28 -13.95
CA THR A 293 17.81 -1.20 -14.46
C THR A 293 17.67 -1.24 -15.96
N ARG A 294 18.62 -1.87 -16.66
CA ARG A 294 18.57 -2.08 -18.11
C ARG A 294 17.28 -2.76 -18.56
N VAL A 295 16.84 -3.79 -17.84
CA VAL A 295 15.61 -4.52 -18.15
C VAL A 295 14.36 -3.82 -17.60
N MET A 296 14.51 -3.02 -16.55
CA MET A 296 13.40 -2.33 -15.86
C MET A 296 13.08 -0.95 -16.44
N SER A 297 13.98 -0.32 -17.20
CA SER A 297 13.85 1.06 -17.70
C SER A 297 12.56 1.33 -18.47
N ALA A 298 12.08 0.37 -19.25
CA ALA A 298 10.83 0.50 -20.00
C ALA A 298 9.57 0.64 -19.12
N LEU A 299 9.66 0.27 -17.84
CA LEU A 299 8.59 0.38 -16.85
C LEU A 299 8.80 1.56 -15.88
N SER A 300 9.93 2.26 -16.00
CA SER A 300 10.27 3.38 -15.14
C SER A 300 9.78 4.70 -15.76
N LYS A 301 9.17 5.54 -14.91
CA LYS A 301 8.94 6.96 -15.20
C LYS A 301 9.97 7.81 -14.45
N ASP A 302 11.20 7.32 -14.33
CA ASP A 302 12.21 7.97 -13.52
C ASP A 302 12.50 9.37 -14.06
N LYS A 303 12.57 10.30 -13.13
CA LYS A 303 13.16 11.61 -13.40
C LYS A 303 14.62 11.39 -13.77
N GLU A 304 15.11 12.15 -14.73
CA GLU A 304 16.53 12.15 -15.06
C GLU A 304 17.35 12.43 -13.80
N ASP A 305 18.43 11.67 -13.63
CA ASP A 305 19.34 11.90 -12.52
C ASP A 305 19.97 13.30 -12.64
N VAL A 306 19.96 14.04 -11.53
CA VAL A 306 20.61 15.35 -11.50
C VAL A 306 22.13 15.13 -11.53
N VAL A 307 22.76 15.59 -12.60
CA VAL A 307 24.22 15.62 -12.72
C VAL A 307 24.70 16.97 -12.22
N LEU A 308 25.51 16.97 -11.17
CA LEU A 308 26.08 18.19 -10.63
C LEU A 308 27.33 18.62 -11.45
N PRO A 309 27.56 19.93 -11.61
CA PRO A 309 28.76 20.44 -12.23
C PRO A 309 30.02 20.06 -11.43
N ASP A 310 31.13 20.04 -12.10
CA ASP A 310 32.43 19.82 -11.46
C ASP A 310 32.91 21.13 -10.81
N VAL A 311 32.78 21.18 -9.48
CA VAL A 311 33.21 22.30 -8.65
C VAL A 311 34.13 21.82 -7.54
N ALA A 312 35.19 22.59 -7.27
CA ALA A 312 36.21 22.27 -6.26
C ALA A 312 35.82 22.86 -4.89
N VAL A 313 36.33 22.23 -3.81
CA VAL A 313 36.24 22.81 -2.48
C VAL A 313 37.02 24.12 -2.44
N GLY A 314 36.41 25.16 -1.87
CA GLY A 314 36.97 26.52 -1.83
C GLY A 314 36.55 27.42 -2.98
N GLU A 315 35.93 26.87 -4.01
CA GLU A 315 35.43 27.62 -5.16
C GLU A 315 34.27 28.54 -4.78
N THR A 316 34.24 29.72 -5.38
CA THR A 316 33.17 30.71 -5.12
C THR A 316 32.13 30.62 -6.22
N LEU A 317 30.87 30.58 -5.81
CA LEU A 317 29.71 30.56 -6.69
C LEU A 317 29.08 31.95 -6.73
N SER A 318 28.56 32.36 -7.88
CA SER A 318 27.83 33.63 -8.04
C SER A 318 26.35 33.39 -7.79
N LEU A 319 25.74 34.13 -6.86
CA LEU A 319 24.30 34.09 -6.62
C LEU A 319 23.57 34.71 -7.83
N SER A 320 22.64 33.97 -8.41
CA SER A 320 21.74 34.44 -9.46
C SER A 320 20.39 34.85 -8.93
N ALA A 321 19.77 34.00 -8.09
CA ALA A 321 18.47 34.28 -7.50
C ALA A 321 18.31 33.54 -6.16
N LEU A 322 17.43 34.08 -5.29
CA LEU A 322 16.91 33.39 -4.12
C LEU A 322 15.43 33.11 -4.33
N ASP A 323 15.03 31.88 -4.09
CA ASP A 323 13.65 31.39 -4.29
C ASP A 323 13.08 30.88 -2.95
N PRO A 324 12.41 31.73 -2.18
CA PRO A 324 11.68 31.32 -0.99
C PRO A 324 10.31 30.78 -1.37
N THR A 325 9.99 29.57 -0.92
CA THR A 325 8.70 28.94 -1.17
C THR A 325 7.98 28.62 0.14
N GLN A 326 6.72 29.04 0.23
CA GLN A 326 5.85 28.73 1.36
C GLN A 326 5.26 27.33 1.20
N HIS A 327 5.30 26.56 2.25
CA HIS A 327 4.75 25.22 2.33
C HIS A 327 3.94 25.03 3.60
N PHE A 328 3.05 24.07 3.57
CA PHE A 328 2.38 23.57 4.77
C PHE A 328 2.64 22.08 4.89
N THR A 329 2.82 21.59 6.12
CA THR A 329 2.90 20.17 6.37
C THR A 329 1.63 19.50 5.86
N LYS A 330 1.75 18.26 5.40
CA LYS A 330 0.62 17.51 4.85
C LYS A 330 0.32 16.33 5.77
N PRO A 331 -0.96 15.96 5.93
CA PRO A 331 -1.31 14.77 6.67
C PRO A 331 -0.73 13.52 6.01
N VAL A 332 -0.73 12.43 6.76
CA VAL A 332 -0.39 11.12 6.20
C VAL A 332 -1.25 10.81 4.97
N ALA A 333 -0.67 10.19 3.96
CA ALA A 333 -1.41 9.89 2.74
C ALA A 333 -2.47 8.81 2.99
N ARG A 334 -3.66 8.97 2.38
CA ARG A 334 -4.67 7.91 2.34
C ARG A 334 -4.09 6.64 1.72
N PHE A 335 -4.59 5.51 2.17
CA PHE A 335 -4.23 4.25 1.55
C PHE A 335 -4.65 4.22 0.07
N THR A 336 -3.79 3.65 -0.75
CA THR A 336 -4.16 3.05 -2.03
C THR A 336 -4.43 1.57 -1.79
N GLU A 337 -5.07 0.86 -2.73
CA GLU A 337 -5.19 -0.61 -2.62
C GLU A 337 -3.82 -1.26 -2.38
N ALA A 338 -2.79 -0.82 -3.10
CA ALA A 338 -1.42 -1.32 -2.97
C ALA A 338 -0.81 -1.08 -1.59
N SER A 339 -0.96 0.13 -1.03
CA SER A 339 -0.41 0.45 0.28
C SER A 339 -1.21 -0.21 1.42
N LEU A 340 -2.51 -0.46 1.23
CA LEU A 340 -3.30 -1.24 2.18
C LEU A 340 -2.86 -2.71 2.18
N VAL A 341 -2.62 -3.32 1.02
CA VAL A 341 -2.04 -4.69 0.94
C VAL A 341 -0.72 -4.76 1.68
N ARG A 342 0.17 -3.78 1.44
CA ARG A 342 1.47 -3.72 2.14
C ARG A 342 1.32 -3.62 3.65
N GLU A 343 0.38 -2.80 4.14
CA GLU A 343 0.15 -2.63 5.58
C GLU A 343 -0.44 -3.89 6.22
N LEU A 344 -1.39 -4.55 5.55
CA LEU A 344 -1.95 -5.84 5.97
C LEU A 344 -0.86 -6.91 6.06
N GLU A 345 -0.04 -7.03 5.01
CA GLU A 345 1.07 -7.97 4.97
C GLU A 345 2.10 -7.71 6.07
N LYS A 346 2.48 -6.43 6.27
CA LYS A 346 3.42 -6.02 7.32
C LYS A 346 2.95 -6.42 8.72
N ARG A 347 1.64 -6.37 8.95
CA ARG A 347 1.00 -6.76 10.22
C ARG A 347 0.70 -8.25 10.33
N GLY A 348 0.95 -9.05 9.30
CA GLY A 348 0.60 -10.48 9.29
C GLY A 348 -0.91 -10.75 9.12
N ILE A 349 -1.68 -9.76 8.69
CA ILE A 349 -3.14 -9.80 8.54
C ILE A 349 -3.50 -10.20 7.11
N GLY A 350 -4.29 -11.25 6.97
CA GLY A 350 -4.64 -11.82 5.66
C GLY A 350 -3.52 -12.71 5.08
N ARG A 351 -3.78 -13.26 3.92
CA ARG A 351 -2.87 -14.16 3.19
C ARG A 351 -2.97 -13.90 1.69
N PRO A 352 -2.04 -14.39 0.87
CA PRO A 352 -2.07 -14.20 -0.60
C PRO A 352 -3.43 -14.48 -1.25
N SER A 353 -4.18 -15.41 -0.71
CA SER A 353 -5.51 -15.77 -1.22
C SER A 353 -6.62 -14.78 -0.84
N THR A 354 -6.42 -13.91 0.15
CA THR A 354 -7.49 -13.09 0.74
C THR A 354 -7.38 -11.59 0.47
N TYR A 355 -6.19 -11.04 0.18
CA TYR A 355 -6.01 -9.58 0.02
C TYR A 355 -7.00 -8.94 -0.96
N ALA A 356 -7.14 -9.52 -2.15
CA ALA A 356 -8.04 -8.98 -3.16
C ALA A 356 -9.52 -9.04 -2.72
N ALA A 357 -9.92 -10.12 -2.06
CA ALA A 357 -11.29 -10.29 -1.56
C ALA A 357 -11.61 -9.31 -0.44
N ILE A 358 -10.66 -9.09 0.50
CA ILE A 358 -10.81 -8.13 1.59
C ILE A 358 -11.07 -6.73 1.04
N ILE A 359 -10.20 -6.26 0.12
CA ILE A 359 -10.29 -4.92 -0.46
C ILE A 359 -11.57 -4.76 -1.28
N SER A 360 -11.94 -5.76 -2.08
CA SER A 360 -13.21 -5.71 -2.81
C SER A 360 -14.41 -5.65 -1.87
N THR A 361 -14.41 -6.44 -0.80
CA THR A 361 -15.55 -6.52 0.12
C THR A 361 -15.81 -5.20 0.82
N ILE A 362 -14.79 -4.51 1.34
CA ILE A 362 -14.98 -3.21 2.00
C ILE A 362 -15.48 -2.12 1.05
N GLN A 363 -15.15 -2.21 -0.24
CA GLN A 363 -15.67 -1.33 -1.29
C GLN A 363 -17.11 -1.71 -1.68
N ASP A 364 -17.37 -3.00 -1.97
CA ASP A 364 -18.68 -3.51 -2.40
C ASP A 364 -19.77 -3.30 -1.32
N ARG A 365 -19.36 -3.21 -0.05
CA ARG A 365 -20.26 -2.91 1.09
C ARG A 365 -20.46 -1.40 1.32
N GLY A 366 -19.83 -0.54 0.54
CA GLY A 366 -19.94 0.90 0.71
C GLY A 366 -19.28 1.43 1.99
N TYR A 367 -18.37 0.67 2.60
CA TYR A 367 -17.60 1.13 3.76
C TYR A 367 -16.47 2.05 3.38
N VAL A 368 -15.95 1.84 2.19
CA VAL A 368 -14.81 2.56 1.61
C VAL A 368 -15.10 2.85 0.16
N ARG A 369 -14.77 4.04 -0.28
CA ARG A 369 -14.86 4.49 -1.68
C ARG A 369 -13.45 4.62 -2.26
N LEU A 370 -13.26 4.11 -3.47
CA LEU A 370 -12.03 4.30 -4.24
C LEU A 370 -12.21 5.50 -5.18
N GLU A 371 -11.42 6.55 -4.97
CA GLU A 371 -11.40 7.72 -5.84
C GLU A 371 -9.96 8.15 -6.12
N SER A 372 -9.63 8.41 -7.38
CA SER A 372 -8.27 8.76 -7.81
C SER A 372 -7.19 7.82 -7.24
N ARG A 373 -7.51 6.52 -7.20
CA ARG A 373 -6.70 5.43 -6.65
C ARG A 373 -6.43 5.53 -5.14
N ARG A 374 -7.21 6.30 -4.38
CA ARG A 374 -7.14 6.43 -2.93
C ARG A 374 -8.41 5.92 -2.28
N LEU A 375 -8.26 5.27 -1.14
CA LEU A 375 -9.36 4.73 -0.35
C LEU A 375 -9.80 5.79 0.65
N TYR A 376 -11.08 6.14 0.61
CA TYR A 376 -11.74 7.06 1.53
C TYR A 376 -12.69 6.26 2.41
N ALA A 377 -12.61 6.43 3.72
CA ALA A 377 -13.61 5.87 4.60
C ALA A 377 -14.94 6.62 4.42
N GLU A 378 -16.02 5.87 4.24
CA GLU A 378 -17.38 6.41 4.20
C GLU A 378 -17.96 6.42 5.60
N LYS A 379 -18.98 7.25 5.86
CA LYS A 379 -19.63 7.34 7.19
C LYS A 379 -20.16 5.98 7.68
N MET A 380 -20.61 5.12 6.77
CA MET A 380 -21.02 3.77 7.10
C MET A 380 -19.85 2.92 7.62
N GLY A 381 -18.66 3.11 7.05
CA GLY A 381 -17.42 2.48 7.52
C GLY A 381 -17.06 2.93 8.94
N ASP A 382 -17.16 4.23 9.24
CA ASP A 382 -16.94 4.78 10.59
C ASP A 382 -17.91 4.13 11.60
N ILE A 383 -19.22 4.10 11.30
CA ILE A 383 -20.26 3.56 12.18
C ILE A 383 -20.04 2.07 12.46
N VAL A 384 -19.78 1.27 11.42
CA VAL A 384 -19.53 -0.17 11.57
C VAL A 384 -18.26 -0.43 12.38
N THR A 385 -17.18 0.33 12.12
CA THR A 385 -15.94 0.22 12.88
C THR A 385 -16.15 0.49 14.35
N ASP A 386 -16.87 1.56 14.71
CA ASP A 386 -17.14 1.91 16.09
C ASP A 386 -17.96 0.84 16.80
N ARG A 387 -19.07 0.37 16.19
CA ARG A 387 -19.91 -0.67 16.76
C ARG A 387 -19.17 -1.98 17.00
N LEU A 388 -18.31 -2.37 16.04
CA LEU A 388 -17.49 -3.58 16.17
C LEU A 388 -16.40 -3.39 17.22
N THR A 389 -15.78 -2.23 17.32
CA THR A 389 -14.75 -1.95 18.33
C THR A 389 -15.33 -1.92 19.74
N GLU A 390 -16.49 -1.31 19.93
CA GLU A 390 -17.20 -1.24 21.21
C GLU A 390 -17.62 -2.64 21.73
N ASN A 391 -18.08 -3.53 20.86
CA ASN A 391 -18.70 -4.79 21.25
C ASN A 391 -17.82 -6.03 21.01
N PHE A 392 -16.88 -5.96 20.08
CA PHE A 392 -16.01 -7.06 19.67
C PHE A 392 -14.54 -6.60 19.56
N SER A 393 -14.03 -5.96 20.60
CA SER A 393 -12.71 -5.35 20.63
C SER A 393 -11.58 -6.30 20.16
N ALA A 394 -11.62 -7.57 20.57
CA ALA A 394 -10.64 -8.58 20.13
C ALA A 394 -10.68 -8.84 18.62
N LEU A 395 -11.88 -8.90 18.01
CA LEU A 395 -12.01 -9.06 16.54
C LEU A 395 -11.49 -7.86 15.76
N MET A 396 -11.43 -6.71 16.41
CA MET A 396 -10.92 -5.47 15.81
C MET A 396 -9.44 -5.25 16.10
N ASP A 397 -8.83 -6.06 16.97
CA ASP A 397 -7.42 -5.96 17.32
C ASP A 397 -6.51 -6.54 16.24
N TYR A 398 -5.45 -5.79 15.90
CA TYR A 398 -4.51 -6.17 14.85
C TYR A 398 -3.66 -7.37 15.25
N ALA A 399 -3.14 -7.38 16.48
CA ALA A 399 -2.29 -8.46 16.98
C ALA A 399 -3.09 -9.76 17.11
N PHE A 400 -4.30 -9.68 17.65
CA PHE A 400 -5.19 -10.85 17.76
C PHE A 400 -5.48 -11.49 16.39
N THR A 401 -5.73 -10.66 15.36
CA THR A 401 -5.98 -11.17 14.01
C THR A 401 -4.73 -11.81 13.41
N ALA A 402 -3.57 -11.20 13.60
CA ALA A 402 -2.29 -11.74 13.12
C ALA A 402 -1.93 -13.07 13.83
N ASP A 403 -2.11 -13.13 15.16
CA ASP A 403 -1.85 -14.33 15.95
C ASP A 403 -2.77 -15.48 15.54
N LEU A 404 -4.04 -15.20 15.27
CA LEU A 404 -4.98 -16.22 14.80
C LEU A 404 -4.60 -16.74 13.40
N GLU A 405 -4.11 -15.86 12.51
CA GLU A 405 -3.56 -16.28 11.21
C GLU A 405 -2.31 -17.16 11.38
N ALA A 406 -1.41 -16.83 12.32
CA ALA A 406 -0.23 -17.61 12.61
C ALA A 406 -0.60 -18.99 13.22
N GLN A 407 -1.59 -19.05 14.12
CA GLN A 407 -2.09 -20.34 14.66
C GLN A 407 -2.67 -21.23 13.53
N LEU A 408 -3.39 -20.64 12.57
CA LEU A 408 -3.89 -21.41 11.43
C LEU A 408 -2.77 -21.93 10.51
N ASP A 409 -1.65 -21.21 10.39
CA ASP A 409 -0.47 -21.71 9.69
C ASP A 409 0.20 -22.85 10.47
N GLN A 410 0.29 -22.77 11.80
CA GLN A 410 0.77 -23.87 12.65
C GLN A 410 -0.13 -25.12 12.53
N VAL A 411 -1.44 -24.96 12.39
CA VAL A 411 -2.33 -26.08 12.08
C VAL A 411 -1.98 -26.70 10.73
N ALA A 412 -1.67 -25.89 9.70
CA ALA A 412 -1.27 -26.38 8.38
C ALA A 412 0.06 -27.15 8.39
N GLU A 413 0.95 -26.81 9.32
CA GLU A 413 2.23 -27.47 9.58
C GLU A 413 2.07 -28.73 10.46
N GLY A 414 0.91 -28.92 11.09
CA GLY A 414 0.63 -30.05 11.99
C GLY A 414 1.15 -29.84 13.42
N SER A 415 1.59 -28.65 13.79
CA SER A 415 2.13 -28.32 15.12
C SER A 415 1.07 -27.83 16.12
N GLU A 416 -0.16 -27.49 15.66
CA GLU A 416 -1.29 -27.05 16.49
C GLU A 416 -2.57 -27.83 16.11
N ASP A 417 -3.45 -28.07 17.08
CA ASP A 417 -4.75 -28.72 16.88
C ASP A 417 -5.84 -27.73 16.47
N TRP A 418 -6.44 -27.95 15.32
CA TRP A 418 -7.43 -27.04 14.73
C TRP A 418 -8.70 -26.89 15.59
N LYS A 419 -9.13 -27.92 16.31
CA LYS A 419 -10.29 -27.88 17.18
C LYS A 419 -10.01 -26.99 18.39
N ARG A 420 -8.83 -27.09 18.98
CA ARG A 420 -8.42 -26.23 20.09
C ARG A 420 -8.37 -24.75 19.69
N VAL A 421 -7.91 -24.44 18.49
CA VAL A 421 -7.93 -23.06 17.96
C VAL A 421 -9.37 -22.56 17.85
N LEU A 422 -10.28 -23.37 17.32
CA LEU A 422 -11.71 -23.02 17.20
C LEU A 422 -12.37 -22.86 18.55
N ASP A 423 -12.14 -23.76 19.50
CA ASP A 423 -12.76 -23.75 20.83
C ASP A 423 -12.33 -22.52 21.63
N ARG A 424 -11.03 -22.19 21.63
CA ARG A 424 -10.52 -20.97 22.28
C ARG A 424 -11.18 -19.70 21.71
N PHE A 425 -11.22 -19.61 20.39
CA PHE A 425 -11.85 -18.48 19.72
C PHE A 425 -13.36 -18.40 20.06
N TYR A 426 -14.09 -19.52 19.94
CA TYR A 426 -15.53 -19.54 20.05
C TYR A 426 -16.02 -19.25 21.46
N ALA A 427 -15.31 -19.66 22.49
CA ALA A 427 -15.69 -19.41 23.88
C ALA A 427 -15.79 -17.91 24.20
N ASP A 428 -14.74 -17.13 23.88
CA ASP A 428 -14.75 -15.66 24.07
C ASP A 428 -15.74 -14.97 23.13
N PHE A 429 -15.76 -15.38 21.86
CA PHE A 429 -16.65 -14.81 20.85
C PHE A 429 -18.13 -14.96 21.21
N LYS A 430 -18.55 -16.14 21.69
CA LYS A 430 -19.94 -16.44 22.10
C LYS A 430 -20.37 -15.54 23.27
N ALA A 431 -19.51 -15.35 24.25
CA ALA A 431 -19.81 -14.48 25.40
C ALA A 431 -20.01 -13.03 24.96
N LYS A 432 -19.13 -12.50 24.08
CA LYS A 432 -19.23 -11.14 23.53
C LYS A 432 -20.45 -10.97 22.63
N LEU A 433 -20.78 -11.99 21.84
CA LEU A 433 -21.99 -11.97 21.01
C LEU A 433 -23.25 -11.88 21.86
N ALA A 434 -23.36 -12.69 22.93
CA ALA A 434 -24.47 -12.66 23.83
C ALA A 434 -24.62 -11.29 24.53
N ALA A 435 -23.50 -10.70 24.97
CA ALA A 435 -23.50 -9.35 25.55
C ALA A 435 -23.93 -8.29 24.52
N ALA A 436 -23.47 -8.37 23.28
CA ALA A 436 -23.82 -7.43 22.21
C ALA A 436 -25.31 -7.54 21.78
N GLN A 437 -25.92 -8.71 21.95
CA GLN A 437 -27.33 -8.96 21.66
C GLN A 437 -28.27 -8.57 22.80
N ALA A 438 -27.76 -8.35 24.02
CA ALA A 438 -28.56 -7.93 25.17
C ALA A 438 -29.23 -6.56 24.91
N GLU A 439 -30.24 -6.22 25.71
CA GLU A 439 -31.02 -4.99 25.57
C GLU A 439 -30.15 -3.74 25.71
N ASP A 440 -29.19 -3.78 26.64
CA ASP A 440 -28.17 -2.76 26.89
C ASP A 440 -26.84 -2.99 26.11
N GLY A 441 -26.85 -3.94 25.17
CA GLY A 441 -25.68 -4.33 24.36
C GLY A 441 -25.36 -3.35 23.24
N MET A 442 -25.19 -3.87 22.02
CA MET A 442 -24.86 -3.03 20.87
C MET A 442 -25.93 -1.97 20.64
N ARG A 443 -25.56 -0.70 20.77
CA ARG A 443 -26.47 0.42 20.58
C ARG A 443 -26.98 0.50 19.13
N PRO A 444 -28.30 0.73 18.93
CA PRO A 444 -28.83 0.95 17.58
C PRO A 444 -28.31 2.29 17.01
N ASN A 445 -28.30 2.38 15.69
CA ASN A 445 -27.99 3.62 15.02
C ASN A 445 -29.25 4.49 14.96
N GLN A 446 -29.29 5.53 15.79
CA GLN A 446 -30.43 6.46 15.83
C GLN A 446 -30.22 7.61 14.86
N PRO A 447 -31.31 8.17 14.29
CA PRO A 447 -31.24 9.37 13.49
C PRO A 447 -30.68 10.54 14.30
N VAL A 448 -29.70 11.27 13.76
CA VAL A 448 -29.11 12.46 14.37
C VAL A 448 -29.79 13.69 13.79
N ALA A 449 -30.37 14.52 14.67
CA ALA A 449 -31.00 15.78 14.24
C ALA A 449 -29.94 16.76 13.69
N THR A 450 -30.33 17.53 12.68
CA THR A 450 -29.54 18.62 12.11
C THR A 450 -30.35 19.92 12.14
N ASP A 451 -29.67 21.05 12.00
CA ASP A 451 -30.31 22.35 11.86
C ASP A 451 -30.79 22.65 10.41
N ILE A 452 -30.64 21.69 9.51
CA ILE A 452 -31.02 21.82 8.10
C ILE A 452 -32.54 21.64 7.99
N PRO A 453 -33.30 22.65 7.52
CA PRO A 453 -34.75 22.51 7.33
C PRO A 453 -35.08 21.70 6.08
N CYS A 454 -36.11 20.88 6.19
CA CYS A 454 -36.67 20.17 5.05
C CYS A 454 -37.32 21.12 4.06
N THR A 455 -37.00 21.04 2.79
CA THR A 455 -37.55 21.91 1.73
C THR A 455 -39.05 21.71 1.51
N ASP A 456 -39.61 20.55 1.85
CA ASP A 456 -41.03 20.24 1.61
C ASP A 456 -41.91 20.61 2.78
N CYS A 457 -41.41 20.62 4.02
CA CYS A 457 -42.26 20.80 5.20
C CYS A 457 -41.60 21.62 6.33
N ALA A 458 -40.43 22.18 6.11
CA ALA A 458 -39.64 22.98 7.04
C ALA A 458 -39.26 22.33 8.37
N ARG A 459 -39.55 21.01 8.59
CA ARG A 459 -39.09 20.27 9.79
C ARG A 459 -37.60 19.99 9.68
N PRO A 460 -36.91 19.81 10.81
CA PRO A 460 -35.48 19.46 10.78
C PRO A 460 -35.22 18.18 9.98
N MET A 461 -34.18 18.18 9.17
CA MET A 461 -33.63 16.96 8.57
C MET A 461 -32.84 16.19 9.62
N GLN A 462 -32.69 14.90 9.41
CA GLN A 462 -31.94 14.01 10.28
C GLN A 462 -30.97 13.18 9.45
N ILE A 463 -29.75 13.00 9.94
CA ILE A 463 -28.82 12.02 9.39
C ILE A 463 -29.36 10.63 9.70
N ARG A 464 -29.59 9.85 8.67
CA ARG A 464 -30.11 8.46 8.75
C ARG A 464 -29.23 7.51 7.95
N THR A 465 -29.31 6.24 8.28
CA THR A 465 -28.60 5.18 7.59
C THR A 465 -29.57 4.28 6.82
N ALA A 466 -29.15 3.84 5.65
CA ALA A 466 -29.81 2.82 4.84
C ALA A 466 -28.77 1.85 4.27
N SER A 467 -29.23 0.81 3.59
CA SER A 467 -28.34 -0.14 2.91
C SER A 467 -27.43 0.50 1.84
N THR A 468 -27.84 1.64 1.31
CA THR A 468 -27.12 2.41 0.29
C THR A 468 -26.16 3.46 0.86
N GLY A 469 -26.11 3.65 2.17
CA GLY A 469 -25.25 4.62 2.84
C GLY A 469 -25.99 5.52 3.82
N VAL A 470 -25.39 6.68 4.09
CA VAL A 470 -25.92 7.72 4.98
C VAL A 470 -26.58 8.83 4.14
N PHE A 471 -27.74 9.30 4.59
CA PHE A 471 -28.50 10.32 3.89
C PHE A 471 -29.23 11.25 4.89
N LEU A 472 -29.64 12.41 4.44
CA LEU A 472 -30.53 13.28 5.19
C LEU A 472 -31.99 12.85 4.92
N GLY A 473 -32.74 12.54 5.96
CA GLY A 473 -34.17 12.25 5.89
C GLY A 473 -34.98 13.21 6.76
N CYS A 474 -36.14 13.64 6.27
CA CYS A 474 -37.00 14.52 7.07
C CYS A 474 -37.44 13.84 8.37
N SER A 475 -37.41 14.58 9.50
CA SER A 475 -37.92 14.06 10.79
C SER A 475 -39.45 13.77 10.71
N GLY A 476 -40.17 14.41 9.82
CA GLY A 476 -41.58 14.13 9.54
C GLY A 476 -41.88 12.76 8.96
N TYR A 477 -40.84 11.96 8.59
CA TYR A 477 -41.05 10.57 8.17
C TYR A 477 -41.62 9.66 9.27
N ALA A 478 -41.36 10.00 10.52
CA ALA A 478 -41.89 9.27 11.68
C ALA A 478 -43.39 9.52 12.00
N LEU A 479 -44.01 10.48 11.34
CA LEU A 479 -45.38 10.85 11.54
C LEU A 479 -46.36 9.83 10.88
N PRO A 480 -47.65 9.86 11.31
CA PRO A 480 -48.69 9.02 10.68
C PRO A 480 -48.73 9.19 9.15
N PRO A 481 -49.20 8.17 8.42
CA PRO A 481 -49.10 8.15 6.93
C PRO A 481 -49.66 9.38 6.23
N LYS A 482 -50.66 10.06 6.77
CA LYS A 482 -51.31 11.25 6.20
C LYS A 482 -50.47 12.53 6.37
N GLU A 483 -49.58 12.56 7.37
CA GLU A 483 -48.75 13.73 7.73
C GLU A 483 -47.27 13.50 7.40
N ARG A 484 -46.96 12.31 6.91
CA ARG A 484 -45.59 11.84 6.68
C ARG A 484 -44.92 12.59 5.54
N CYS A 485 -43.82 13.23 5.82
CA CYS A 485 -42.92 13.78 4.83
C CYS A 485 -41.87 12.71 4.43
N LYS A 486 -41.74 12.43 3.14
CA LYS A 486 -40.80 11.43 2.62
C LYS A 486 -39.55 12.07 1.97
N HIS A 487 -39.37 13.36 2.19
CA HIS A 487 -38.25 14.07 1.60
C HIS A 487 -36.89 13.50 2.09
N THR A 488 -36.00 13.23 1.15
CA THR A 488 -34.64 12.73 1.42
C THR A 488 -33.65 13.44 0.54
N VAL A 489 -32.45 13.71 1.04
CA VAL A 489 -31.30 14.26 0.30
C VAL A 489 -30.14 13.33 0.48
N ASN A 490 -29.57 12.85 -0.64
CA ASN A 490 -28.32 12.09 -0.59
C ASN A 490 -27.18 13.03 -0.22
N LEU A 491 -26.36 12.61 0.76
CA LEU A 491 -25.13 13.33 1.07
C LEU A 491 -24.14 13.10 -0.07
N THR A 492 -23.70 14.19 -0.69
CA THR A 492 -22.67 14.19 -1.73
C THR A 492 -21.32 14.62 -1.14
N ARG A 493 -20.28 14.48 -1.93
CA ARG A 493 -18.94 14.93 -1.53
C ARG A 493 -18.92 16.43 -1.22
N GLY A 494 -18.51 16.77 -0.02
CA GLY A 494 -18.53 18.15 0.49
C GLY A 494 -19.70 18.44 1.43
N ASP A 495 -20.72 17.59 1.47
CA ASP A 495 -21.83 17.66 2.44
C ASP A 495 -21.40 16.91 3.73
N GLU A 496 -20.20 17.17 4.23
CA GLU A 496 -19.79 16.65 5.52
C GLU A 496 -20.65 17.32 6.59
N ALA A 497 -21.53 16.55 7.22
CA ALA A 497 -22.13 16.97 8.47
C ALA A 497 -20.98 17.10 9.46
N VAL A 498 -20.58 18.32 9.73
CA VAL A 498 -19.65 18.63 10.81
C VAL A 498 -20.45 18.49 12.09
N ASP A 499 -20.06 17.52 12.94
CA ASP A 499 -20.62 17.37 14.29
C ASP A 499 -20.31 18.58 15.15
#